data_f3eaab9083df02c03239fca49fbcf8e4
#
_entry.id   f3eaab9083df02c03239fca49fbcf8e4
#
_cell.length_a   1.000
_cell.length_b   1.000
_cell.length_c   1.000
_cell.angle_alpha   90.00
_cell.angle_beta   90.00
_cell.angle_gamma   90.00
#
_symmetry.space_group_name_H-M   'P 1'
#
loop_
_entity.id
_entity.type
_entity.pdbx_description
1 polymer ?
#
loop_
_entity_poly.entity_id
_entity_poly.type
_entity_poly.pdbx_seq_one_letter_code
_entity_poly.pdbx_strand_id
1 'polypeptide(L)'
;DALPILLYHRFKTFNGDKTKGLIIFPCELIFLNGHKLKETIYQYIELWNLGNEFKTWFEEACGVYATLVDRIVPGFPRKDIAAIKEKLQYDDNLVVQAEVFHLWVIEAPQEVAKEFPADKAGLNVLFVPSEAPYHERKVTLLNGPHTVLSPVAYLSGVNIVRDACQHEVIGKYIHKVMFDELMETLNLPKDELEKFANDVLEQIGRASCR
;
A
#
# COMPACT_ATOMS: atom_id res chain seq x y z
N ASP A 1 -14.76 -9.97 9.46
CA ASP A 1 -15.76 -9.85 10.54
C ASP A 1 -15.22 -9.25 11.84
N ALA A 2 -13.92 -9.33 12.11
CA ALA A 2 -13.35 -8.82 13.37
C ALA A 2 -13.55 -7.30 13.57
N LEU A 3 -13.36 -6.48 12.54
CA LEU A 3 -13.49 -5.04 12.66
C LEU A 3 -14.93 -4.57 12.95
N PRO A 4 -15.99 -5.04 12.28
CA PRO A 4 -17.35 -4.71 12.63
C PRO A 4 -17.71 -5.07 14.08
N ILE A 5 -17.23 -6.21 14.59
CA ILE A 5 -17.39 -6.62 15.99
C ILE A 5 -16.71 -5.60 16.92
N LEU A 6 -15.46 -5.25 16.65
CA LEU A 6 -14.70 -4.27 17.45
C LEU A 6 -15.41 -2.92 17.51
N LEU A 7 -15.88 -2.41 16.36
CA LEU A 7 -16.60 -1.13 16.27
C LEU A 7 -17.91 -1.17 17.06
N TYR A 8 -18.66 -2.27 16.96
CA TYR A 8 -19.91 -2.41 17.71
C TYR A 8 -19.67 -2.49 19.23
N HIS A 9 -18.67 -3.25 19.67
CA HIS A 9 -18.28 -3.28 21.09
C HIS A 9 -17.83 -1.90 21.58
N ARG A 10 -17.06 -1.16 20.77
CA ARG A 10 -16.65 0.20 21.11
C ARG A 10 -17.85 1.13 21.24
N PHE A 11 -18.78 1.12 20.28
CA PHE A 11 -20.05 1.85 20.37
C PHE A 11 -20.80 1.56 21.68
N LYS A 12 -20.96 0.28 22.03
CA LYS A 12 -21.64 -0.13 23.26
C LYS A 12 -20.90 0.33 24.52
N THR A 13 -19.58 0.16 24.56
CA THR A 13 -18.75 0.51 25.71
C THR A 13 -18.79 2.00 26.03
N PHE A 14 -18.83 2.83 25.00
CA PHE A 14 -18.86 4.28 25.13
C PHE A 14 -20.26 4.89 24.96
N ASN A 15 -21.31 4.06 25.00
CA ASN A 15 -22.71 4.49 24.90
C ASN A 15 -23.00 5.41 23.70
N GLY A 16 -22.39 5.14 22.55
CA GLY A 16 -22.57 5.93 21.33
C GLY A 16 -21.93 7.32 21.37
N ASP A 17 -21.00 7.59 22.27
CA ASP A 17 -20.25 8.85 22.31
C ASP A 17 -19.48 9.06 21.00
N LYS A 18 -19.85 10.10 20.23
CA LYS A 18 -19.26 10.42 18.94
C LYS A 18 -17.80 10.85 19.03
N THR A 19 -17.34 11.33 20.17
CA THR A 19 -15.93 11.69 20.41
C THR A 19 -15.02 10.45 20.49
N LYS A 20 -15.61 9.27 20.55
CA LYS A 20 -14.93 7.97 20.65
C LYS A 20 -14.91 7.20 19.33
N GLY A 21 -15.17 7.88 18.21
CA GLY A 21 -14.98 7.31 16.88
C GLY A 21 -13.53 6.90 16.58
N LEU A 22 -13.31 6.31 15.44
CA LEU A 22 -11.98 5.87 14.97
C LEU A 22 -11.71 6.37 13.56
N ILE A 23 -10.45 6.68 13.31
CA ILE A 23 -9.91 6.84 11.97
C ILE A 23 -9.32 5.49 11.54
N ILE A 24 -9.75 4.99 10.41
CA ILE A 24 -9.42 3.63 9.93
C ILE A 24 -8.76 3.75 8.57
N PHE A 25 -7.53 3.23 8.47
CA PHE A 25 -6.73 3.16 7.26
C PHE A 25 -6.49 1.70 6.87
N PRO A 26 -7.35 1.08 6.06
CA PRO A 26 -7.09 -0.26 5.54
C PRO A 26 -5.88 -0.24 4.60
N CYS A 27 -5.03 -1.26 4.71
CA CYS A 27 -3.80 -1.39 3.92
C CYS A 27 -3.82 -2.64 3.02
N GLU A 28 -4.97 -3.25 2.83
CA GLU A 28 -5.16 -4.39 1.95
C GLU A 28 -4.93 -3.99 0.48
N LEU A 29 -4.40 -4.92 -0.32
CA LEU A 29 -4.15 -4.75 -1.75
C LEU A 29 -5.45 -4.86 -2.56
N ILE A 30 -6.41 -4.02 -2.22
CA ILE A 30 -7.73 -3.92 -2.86
C ILE A 30 -7.88 -2.47 -3.34
N PHE A 31 -8.24 -2.27 -4.60
CA PHE A 31 -8.51 -0.93 -5.12
C PHE A 31 -9.69 -0.29 -4.35
N LEU A 32 -9.50 0.95 -3.91
CA LEU A 32 -10.43 1.69 -3.05
C LEU A 32 -10.81 0.90 -1.78
N ASN A 33 -9.81 0.31 -1.12
CA ASN A 33 -9.96 -0.56 0.03
C ASN A 33 -10.80 0.05 1.17
N GLY A 34 -10.69 1.35 1.42
CA GLY A 34 -11.51 2.07 2.40
C GLY A 34 -13.00 2.08 2.04
N HIS A 35 -13.32 2.31 0.78
CA HIS A 35 -14.71 2.29 0.28
C HIS A 35 -15.29 0.87 0.42
N LYS A 36 -14.49 -0.13 0.01
CA LYS A 36 -14.89 -1.54 0.10
C LYS A 36 -15.08 -2.02 1.53
N LEU A 37 -14.20 -1.59 2.42
CA LEU A 37 -14.33 -1.86 3.85
C LEU A 37 -15.60 -1.23 4.43
N LYS A 38 -15.89 0.01 4.08
CA LYS A 38 -17.11 0.72 4.53
C LYS A 38 -18.38 0.00 4.07
N GLU A 39 -18.44 -0.40 2.79
CA GLU A 39 -19.54 -1.22 2.27
C GLU A 39 -19.69 -2.53 3.05
N THR A 40 -18.59 -3.21 3.32
CA THR A 40 -18.59 -4.47 4.08
C THR A 40 -19.09 -4.27 5.50
N ILE A 41 -18.71 -3.18 6.18
CA ILE A 41 -19.23 -2.85 7.52
C ILE A 41 -20.74 -2.66 7.48
N TYR A 42 -21.28 -1.96 6.48
CA TYR A 42 -22.73 -1.80 6.33
C TYR A 42 -23.45 -3.14 6.12
N GLN A 43 -22.87 -4.05 5.32
CA GLN A 43 -23.43 -5.40 5.16
C GLN A 43 -23.50 -6.16 6.48
N TYR A 44 -22.49 -6.06 7.35
CA TYR A 44 -22.50 -6.65 8.67
C TYR A 44 -23.48 -5.97 9.64
N ILE A 45 -23.66 -4.66 9.56
CA ILE A 45 -24.67 -3.93 10.34
C ILE A 45 -26.07 -4.50 10.05
N GLU A 46 -26.39 -4.69 8.78
CA GLU A 46 -27.67 -5.29 8.35
C GLU A 46 -27.77 -6.77 8.73
N LEU A 47 -26.73 -7.57 8.40
CA LEU A 47 -26.71 -9.01 8.63
C LEU A 47 -26.90 -9.38 10.11
N TRP A 48 -26.31 -8.62 11.02
CA TRP A 48 -26.35 -8.86 12.46
C TRP A 48 -27.41 -8.04 13.19
N ASN A 49 -28.22 -7.25 12.48
CA ASN A 49 -29.24 -6.36 13.03
C ASN A 49 -28.69 -5.48 14.17
N LEU A 50 -27.55 -4.81 13.94
CA LEU A 50 -26.86 -4.02 14.96
C LEU A 50 -27.56 -2.72 15.31
N GLY A 51 -28.59 -2.33 14.56
CA GLY A 51 -29.47 -1.20 14.81
C GLY A 51 -29.00 0.13 14.17
N ASN A 52 -29.99 1.01 13.98
CA ASN A 52 -29.75 2.31 13.32
C ASN A 52 -28.86 3.24 14.15
N GLU A 53 -28.92 3.17 15.48
CA GLU A 53 -28.07 3.99 16.35
C GLU A 53 -26.59 3.73 16.13
N PHE A 54 -26.20 2.46 16.01
CA PHE A 54 -24.82 2.10 15.68
C PHE A 54 -24.44 2.55 14.28
N LYS A 55 -25.32 2.38 13.30
CA LYS A 55 -25.09 2.85 11.92
C LYS A 55 -24.82 4.35 11.89
N THR A 56 -25.67 5.14 12.54
CA THR A 56 -25.51 6.60 12.63
C THR A 56 -24.21 6.98 13.34
N TRP A 57 -23.90 6.32 14.46
CA TRP A 57 -22.63 6.56 15.14
C TRP A 57 -21.41 6.24 14.26
N PHE A 58 -21.45 5.13 13.53
CA PHE A 58 -20.37 4.78 12.62
C PHE A 58 -20.19 5.81 11.50
N GLU A 59 -21.29 6.31 10.92
CA GLU A 59 -21.29 7.31 9.86
C GLU A 59 -20.76 8.68 10.31
N GLU A 60 -21.09 9.09 11.54
CA GLU A 60 -20.77 10.42 12.03
C GLU A 60 -19.48 10.51 12.84
N ALA A 61 -19.09 9.41 13.47
CA ALA A 61 -17.94 9.37 14.37
C ALA A 61 -16.71 8.69 13.80
N CYS A 62 -16.86 7.78 12.81
CA CYS A 62 -15.74 7.02 12.26
C CYS A 62 -15.39 7.49 10.84
N GLY A 63 -14.09 7.69 10.61
CA GLY A 63 -13.54 7.89 9.27
C GLY A 63 -12.95 6.60 8.71
N VAL A 64 -13.37 6.17 7.52
CA VAL A 64 -12.76 5.03 6.81
C VAL A 64 -12.25 5.55 5.48
N TYR A 65 -10.94 5.56 5.31
CA TYR A 65 -10.27 6.21 4.19
C TYR A 65 -9.54 5.20 3.33
N ALA A 66 -9.68 5.31 2.00
CA ALA A 66 -8.94 4.46 1.08
C ALA A 66 -7.45 4.77 1.16
N THR A 67 -6.62 3.74 1.03
CA THR A 67 -5.17 3.90 1.06
C THR A 67 -4.47 3.06 0.01
N LEU A 68 -3.36 3.58 -0.50
CA LEU A 68 -2.44 2.88 -1.35
C LEU A 68 -1.09 2.79 -0.63
N VAL A 69 -0.62 1.58 -0.40
CA VAL A 69 0.71 1.32 0.17
C VAL A 69 1.66 0.79 -0.89
N ASP A 70 2.90 1.26 -0.85
CA ASP A 70 3.98 0.81 -1.72
C ASP A 70 5.27 0.66 -0.92
N ARG A 71 5.62 -0.59 -0.61
CA ARG A 71 6.85 -0.98 0.07
C ARG A 71 7.08 -2.47 -0.10
N ILE A 72 8.28 -2.87 -0.48
CA ILE A 72 8.65 -4.28 -0.53
C ILE A 72 9.00 -4.75 0.89
N VAL A 73 8.27 -5.76 1.37
CA VAL A 73 8.47 -6.40 2.67
C VAL A 73 8.69 -7.90 2.46
N PRO A 74 9.96 -8.36 2.32
CA PRO A 74 10.28 -9.78 2.11
C PRO A 74 9.90 -10.68 3.28
N GLY A 75 9.54 -10.12 4.42
CA GLY A 75 9.12 -10.83 5.61
C GLY A 75 10.28 -11.19 6.56
N PHE A 76 10.20 -12.33 7.21
CA PHE A 76 11.14 -12.74 8.24
C PHE A 76 12.55 -12.99 7.66
N PRO A 77 13.60 -12.31 8.17
CA PRO A 77 14.96 -12.36 7.63
C PRO A 77 15.71 -13.64 8.06
N ARG A 78 15.33 -14.80 7.52
CA ARG A 78 15.86 -16.12 7.93
C ARG A 78 17.38 -16.24 7.89
N LYS A 79 18.04 -15.56 6.97
CA LYS A 79 19.50 -15.59 6.82
C LYS A 79 20.23 -14.74 7.85
N ASP A 80 19.61 -13.62 8.24
CA ASP A 80 20.25 -12.58 9.05
C ASP A 80 19.74 -12.57 10.50
N ILE A 81 18.79 -13.45 10.83
CA ILE A 81 18.09 -13.42 12.13
C ILE A 81 19.02 -13.59 13.33
N ALA A 82 20.08 -14.38 13.21
CA ALA A 82 21.05 -14.57 14.29
C ALA A 82 21.77 -13.27 14.65
N ALA A 83 22.25 -12.53 13.64
CA ALA A 83 22.91 -11.24 13.81
C ALA A 83 21.94 -10.15 14.30
N ILE A 84 20.68 -10.24 13.88
CA ILE A 84 19.62 -9.30 14.32
C ILE A 84 19.31 -9.53 15.81
N LYS A 85 19.15 -10.78 16.25
CA LYS A 85 18.91 -11.14 17.65
C LYS A 85 20.06 -10.70 18.56
N GLU A 86 21.30 -10.86 18.10
CA GLU A 86 22.47 -10.37 18.82
C GLU A 86 22.42 -8.84 19.04
N LYS A 87 21.98 -8.08 18.04
CA LYS A 87 21.82 -6.62 18.17
C LYS A 87 20.65 -6.23 19.05
N LEU A 88 19.54 -6.95 18.96
CA LEU A 88 18.33 -6.66 19.74
C LEU A 88 18.47 -7.05 21.21
N GLN A 89 19.34 -8.02 21.53
CA GLN A 89 19.52 -8.58 22.86
C GLN A 89 18.28 -9.31 23.43
N TYR A 90 17.34 -9.66 22.56
CA TYR A 90 16.16 -10.49 22.87
C TYR A 90 15.70 -11.28 21.64
N ASP A 91 14.88 -12.31 21.87
CA ASP A 91 14.26 -13.11 20.83
C ASP A 91 12.95 -12.46 20.36
N ASP A 92 12.88 -12.15 19.06
CA ASP A 92 11.67 -11.68 18.41
C ASP A 92 11.35 -12.57 17.19
N ASN A 93 10.20 -13.20 17.21
CA ASN A 93 9.70 -14.04 16.13
C ASN A 93 8.86 -13.28 15.08
N LEU A 94 8.61 -12.01 15.33
CA LEU A 94 7.80 -11.12 14.46
C LEU A 94 8.67 -10.11 13.68
N VAL A 95 10.00 -10.24 13.76
CA VAL A 95 10.92 -9.40 12.98
C VAL A 95 10.61 -9.53 11.50
N VAL A 96 10.42 -8.42 10.82
CA VAL A 96 10.27 -8.36 9.37
C VAL A 96 11.33 -7.44 8.78
N GLN A 97 11.84 -7.85 7.62
CA GLN A 97 12.72 -7.03 6.81
C GLN A 97 11.88 -6.22 5.82
N ALA A 98 12.22 -4.97 5.62
CA ALA A 98 11.58 -4.10 4.63
C ALA A 98 12.64 -3.24 3.95
N GLU A 99 12.35 -2.81 2.73
CA GLU A 99 13.16 -1.81 2.05
C GLU A 99 13.05 -0.42 2.72
N VAL A 100 14.01 0.45 2.44
CA VAL A 100 14.00 1.83 2.96
C VAL A 100 12.89 2.67 2.30
N PHE A 101 12.67 2.45 0.99
CA PHE A 101 11.58 3.10 0.27
C PHE A 101 10.23 2.75 0.88
N HIS A 102 9.37 3.74 0.95
CA HIS A 102 7.96 3.56 1.29
C HIS A 102 7.15 4.72 0.71
N LEU A 103 5.94 4.41 0.31
CA LEU A 103 4.93 5.39 -0.07
C LEU A 103 3.60 4.95 0.52
N TRP A 104 2.94 5.84 1.25
CA TRP A 104 1.59 5.62 1.74
C TRP A 104 0.71 6.78 1.33
N VAL A 105 -0.19 6.54 0.39
CA VAL A 105 -1.18 7.52 -0.06
C VAL A 105 -2.47 7.27 0.68
N ILE A 106 -3.04 8.31 1.26
CA ILE A 106 -4.28 8.27 2.04
C ILE A 106 -5.28 9.23 1.40
N GLU A 107 -6.38 8.69 0.89
CA GLU A 107 -7.48 9.48 0.34
C GLU A 107 -8.33 10.03 1.49
N ALA A 108 -7.93 11.19 2.02
CA ALA A 108 -8.56 11.79 3.18
C ALA A 108 -8.51 13.32 3.14
N PRO A 109 -9.44 14.01 3.84
CA PRO A 109 -9.35 15.44 4.06
C PRO A 109 -8.10 15.84 4.85
N GLN A 110 -7.61 17.07 4.68
CA GLN A 110 -6.41 17.58 5.35
C GLN A 110 -6.55 17.64 6.88
N GLU A 111 -7.77 17.65 7.41
CA GLU A 111 -8.04 17.58 8.85
C GLU A 111 -7.52 16.27 9.45
N VAL A 112 -7.60 15.18 8.69
CA VAL A 112 -7.09 13.85 9.10
C VAL A 112 -5.57 13.87 9.27
N ALA A 113 -4.85 14.62 8.44
CA ALA A 113 -3.42 14.80 8.56
C ALA A 113 -3.00 15.49 9.89
N LYS A 114 -3.90 16.27 10.51
CA LYS A 114 -3.64 16.87 11.83
C LYS A 114 -3.74 15.84 12.96
N GLU A 115 -4.66 14.88 12.83
CA GLU A 115 -4.83 13.77 13.77
C GLU A 115 -3.73 12.71 13.62
N PHE A 116 -3.28 12.50 12.40
CA PHE A 116 -2.23 11.52 12.06
C PHE A 116 -1.10 12.21 11.27
N PRO A 117 -0.22 12.98 11.93
CA PRO A 117 0.82 13.81 11.27
C PRO A 117 2.05 12.99 10.85
N ALA A 118 1.86 11.88 10.15
CA ALA A 118 2.93 10.98 9.71
C ALA A 118 3.87 11.63 8.68
N ASP A 119 3.36 12.53 7.85
CA ASP A 119 4.12 13.36 6.93
C ASP A 119 5.15 14.24 7.65
N LYS A 120 4.76 14.81 8.80
CA LYS A 120 5.65 15.64 9.63
C LYS A 120 6.70 14.84 10.39
N ALA A 121 6.49 13.55 10.54
CA ALA A 121 7.47 12.62 11.11
C ALA A 121 8.58 12.21 10.12
N GLY A 122 8.60 12.78 8.91
CA GLY A 122 9.58 12.47 7.87
C GLY A 122 9.26 11.18 7.08
N LEU A 123 8.04 10.67 7.22
CA LEU A 123 7.57 9.53 6.44
C LEU A 123 6.99 10.02 5.10
N ASN A 124 7.16 9.20 4.04
CA ASN A 124 6.57 9.49 2.74
C ASN A 124 5.09 9.10 2.73
N VAL A 125 4.29 9.92 3.41
CA VAL A 125 2.83 9.79 3.52
C VAL A 125 2.18 10.99 2.84
N LEU A 126 1.23 10.72 1.96
CA LEU A 126 0.50 11.74 1.20
C LEU A 126 -0.98 11.70 1.57
N PHE A 127 -1.54 12.84 1.95
CA PHE A 127 -2.98 13.01 2.11
C PHE A 127 -3.53 13.69 0.86
N VAL A 128 -4.40 13.01 0.15
CA VAL A 128 -4.85 13.42 -1.19
C VAL A 128 -6.38 13.37 -1.30
N PRO A 129 -6.98 14.14 -2.20
CA PRO A 129 -8.42 14.08 -2.44
C PRO A 129 -8.87 12.80 -3.18
N SER A 130 -7.94 12.13 -3.91
CA SER A 130 -8.18 10.84 -4.55
C SER A 130 -6.89 10.04 -4.66
N GLU A 131 -6.93 8.74 -4.33
CA GLU A 131 -5.81 7.82 -4.48
C GLU A 131 -5.73 7.24 -5.91
N ALA A 132 -6.78 7.36 -6.70
CA ALA A 132 -6.91 6.73 -8.00
C ALA A 132 -5.74 7.05 -8.97
N PRO A 133 -5.26 8.29 -9.13
CA PRO A 133 -4.13 8.59 -10.00
C PRO A 133 -2.83 7.89 -9.55
N TYR A 134 -2.63 7.76 -8.24
CA TYR A 134 -1.46 7.09 -7.66
C TYR A 134 -1.54 5.57 -7.86
N HIS A 135 -2.75 5.02 -7.71
CA HIS A 135 -3.01 3.60 -7.99
C HIS A 135 -2.74 3.27 -9.46
N GLU A 136 -3.30 4.07 -10.38
CA GLU A 136 -3.12 3.88 -11.82
C GLU A 136 -1.63 3.95 -12.20
N ARG A 137 -0.91 4.95 -11.72
CA ARG A 137 0.54 5.08 -11.91
C ARG A 137 1.29 3.85 -11.40
N LYS A 138 0.98 3.39 -10.17
CA LYS A 138 1.63 2.21 -9.59
C LYS A 138 1.36 0.94 -10.40
N VAL A 139 0.11 0.68 -10.75
CA VAL A 139 -0.27 -0.52 -11.51
C VAL A 139 0.39 -0.51 -12.89
N THR A 140 0.43 0.63 -13.55
CA THR A 140 0.99 0.76 -14.89
C THR A 140 2.52 0.73 -14.88
N LEU A 141 3.19 1.52 -14.04
CA LEU A 141 4.65 1.69 -14.08
C LEU A 141 5.44 0.81 -13.10
N LEU A 142 4.79 0.15 -12.14
CA LEU A 142 5.45 -0.85 -11.29
C LEU A 142 5.00 -2.27 -11.64
N ASN A 143 3.68 -2.55 -11.61
CA ASN A 143 3.19 -3.91 -11.83
C ASN A 143 3.24 -4.29 -13.32
N GLY A 144 2.94 -3.36 -14.23
CA GLY A 144 2.99 -3.55 -15.68
C GLY A 144 4.33 -4.07 -16.16
N PRO A 145 5.46 -3.38 -15.86
CA PRO A 145 6.79 -3.85 -16.21
C PRO A 145 7.12 -5.24 -15.69
N HIS A 146 6.75 -5.58 -14.46
CA HIS A 146 6.94 -6.94 -13.93
C HIS A 146 6.17 -7.99 -14.73
N THR A 147 4.94 -7.68 -15.11
CA THR A 147 4.09 -8.58 -15.90
C THR A 147 4.68 -8.84 -17.29
N VAL A 148 5.22 -7.81 -17.92
CA VAL A 148 5.84 -7.90 -19.25
C VAL A 148 7.23 -8.56 -19.20
N LEU A 149 8.01 -8.23 -18.17
CA LEU A 149 9.37 -8.74 -17.97
C LEU A 149 9.42 -10.23 -17.68
N SER A 150 8.52 -10.72 -16.83
CA SER A 150 8.58 -12.08 -16.28
C SER A 150 8.61 -13.18 -17.34
N PRO A 151 7.72 -13.22 -18.34
CA PRO A 151 7.77 -14.27 -19.36
C PRO A 151 9.00 -14.16 -20.26
N VAL A 152 9.43 -12.95 -20.62
CA VAL A 152 10.61 -12.73 -21.47
C VAL A 152 11.88 -13.16 -20.75
N ALA A 153 12.06 -12.78 -19.50
CA ALA A 153 13.21 -13.15 -18.68
C ALA A 153 13.25 -14.66 -18.47
N TYR A 154 12.13 -15.27 -18.09
CA TYR A 154 12.05 -16.71 -17.85
C TYR A 154 12.41 -17.53 -19.10
N LEU A 155 11.83 -17.20 -20.25
CA LEU A 155 12.14 -17.88 -21.51
C LEU A 155 13.58 -17.66 -21.98
N SER A 156 14.22 -16.58 -21.54
CA SER A 156 15.64 -16.29 -21.80
C SER A 156 16.59 -16.91 -20.77
N GLY A 157 16.07 -17.70 -19.82
CA GLY A 157 16.88 -18.36 -18.77
C GLY A 157 17.30 -17.44 -17.61
N VAL A 158 16.72 -16.24 -17.51
CA VAL A 158 17.00 -15.28 -16.44
C VAL A 158 15.89 -15.36 -15.38
N ASN A 159 16.23 -15.85 -14.20
CA ASN A 159 15.25 -16.20 -13.15
C ASN A 159 15.08 -15.15 -12.03
N ILE A 160 15.85 -14.08 -12.08
CA ILE A 160 15.85 -13.03 -11.05
C ILE A 160 15.57 -11.70 -11.73
N VAL A 161 14.62 -10.93 -11.21
CA VAL A 161 14.19 -9.64 -11.79
C VAL A 161 15.35 -8.66 -11.88
N ARG A 162 16.17 -8.55 -10.86
CA ARG A 162 17.37 -7.71 -10.88
C ARG A 162 18.30 -8.05 -12.05
N ASP A 163 18.58 -9.33 -12.23
CA ASP A 163 19.51 -9.80 -13.27
C ASP A 163 18.90 -9.55 -14.66
N ALA A 164 17.58 -9.66 -14.81
CA ALA A 164 16.85 -9.32 -16.02
C ALA A 164 16.94 -7.83 -16.36
N CYS A 165 16.77 -6.95 -15.36
CA CYS A 165 16.93 -5.50 -15.56
C CYS A 165 18.37 -5.10 -15.91
N GLN A 166 19.36 -5.83 -15.43
CA GLN A 166 20.78 -5.62 -15.75
C GLN A 166 21.24 -6.30 -17.05
N HIS A 167 20.42 -7.19 -17.59
CA HIS A 167 20.74 -7.88 -18.85
C HIS A 167 20.69 -6.91 -20.02
N GLU A 168 21.72 -6.93 -20.89
CA GLU A 168 21.88 -5.93 -21.96
C GLU A 168 20.65 -5.78 -22.88
N VAL A 169 20.03 -6.88 -23.28
CA VAL A 169 18.87 -6.87 -24.17
C VAL A 169 17.57 -6.69 -23.41
N ILE A 170 17.38 -7.47 -22.34
CA ILE A 170 16.12 -7.45 -21.57
C ILE A 170 15.97 -6.12 -20.84
N GLY A 171 17.06 -5.54 -20.29
CA GLY A 171 17.06 -4.23 -19.66
C GLY A 171 16.64 -3.12 -20.64
N LYS A 172 17.15 -3.13 -21.87
CA LYS A 172 16.71 -2.17 -22.92
C LYS A 172 15.26 -2.38 -23.31
N TYR A 173 14.81 -3.62 -23.38
CA TYR A 173 13.42 -3.95 -23.67
C TYR A 173 12.46 -3.40 -22.62
N ILE A 174 12.72 -3.65 -21.33
CA ILE A 174 11.85 -3.19 -20.27
C ILE A 174 11.85 -1.66 -20.14
N HIS A 175 13.01 -1.02 -20.33
CA HIS A 175 13.08 0.44 -20.37
C HIS A 175 12.20 1.00 -21.49
N LYS A 176 12.29 0.46 -22.69
CA LYS A 176 11.48 0.88 -23.84
C LYS A 176 9.98 0.71 -23.55
N VAL A 177 9.57 -0.45 -23.03
CA VAL A 177 8.18 -0.71 -22.68
C VAL A 177 7.68 0.30 -21.64
N MET A 178 8.47 0.59 -20.59
CA MET A 178 8.05 1.53 -19.55
C MET A 178 7.89 2.96 -20.06
N PHE A 179 8.89 3.47 -20.80
CA PHE A 179 8.93 4.89 -21.17
C PHE A 179 8.22 5.21 -22.50
N ASP A 180 8.26 4.31 -23.46
CA ASP A 180 7.70 4.58 -24.79
C ASP A 180 6.26 4.04 -24.97
N GLU A 181 5.84 3.08 -24.11
CA GLU A 181 4.53 2.44 -24.26
C GLU A 181 3.63 2.65 -23.03
N LEU A 182 4.05 2.18 -21.84
CA LEU A 182 3.21 2.23 -20.64
C LEU A 182 3.01 3.66 -20.12
N MET A 183 4.05 4.47 -20.10
CA MET A 183 3.97 5.85 -19.61
C MET A 183 3.00 6.71 -20.42
N GLU A 184 2.95 6.50 -21.73
CA GLU A 184 2.07 7.24 -22.65
C GLU A 184 0.58 6.93 -22.45
N THR A 185 0.24 5.86 -21.71
CA THR A 185 -1.15 5.52 -21.38
C THR A 185 -1.69 6.30 -20.18
N LEU A 186 -0.82 6.99 -19.43
CA LEU A 186 -1.18 7.69 -18.19
C LEU A 186 -1.42 9.18 -18.45
N ASN A 187 -2.50 9.70 -17.89
CA ASN A 187 -2.84 11.13 -17.96
C ASN A 187 -2.36 11.86 -16.70
N LEU A 188 -1.04 11.89 -16.48
CA LEU A 188 -0.36 12.57 -15.38
C LEU A 188 0.81 13.40 -15.92
N PRO A 189 1.35 14.37 -15.14
CA PRO A 189 2.52 15.15 -15.55
C PRO A 189 3.71 14.26 -15.89
N LYS A 190 4.30 14.49 -17.06
CA LYS A 190 5.36 13.64 -17.61
C LYS A 190 6.60 13.57 -16.72
N ASP A 191 6.97 14.66 -16.11
CA ASP A 191 8.10 14.75 -15.19
C ASP A 191 7.90 13.91 -13.92
N GLU A 192 6.68 13.87 -13.40
CA GLU A 192 6.32 12.99 -12.27
C GLU A 192 6.34 11.52 -12.67
N LEU A 193 5.87 11.18 -13.87
CA LEU A 193 5.89 9.82 -14.40
C LEU A 193 7.32 9.35 -14.65
N GLU A 194 8.15 10.16 -15.28
CA GLU A 194 9.57 9.85 -15.54
C GLU A 194 10.34 9.64 -14.24
N LYS A 195 10.12 10.53 -13.25
CA LYS A 195 10.73 10.38 -11.92
C LYS A 195 10.32 9.05 -11.29
N PHE A 196 9.01 8.76 -11.25
CA PHE A 196 8.51 7.53 -10.65
C PHE A 196 9.03 6.28 -11.39
N ALA A 197 9.06 6.28 -12.73
CA ALA A 197 9.57 5.17 -13.52
C ALA A 197 11.06 4.91 -13.25
N ASN A 198 11.88 5.95 -13.13
CA ASN A 198 13.30 5.83 -12.76
C ASN A 198 13.47 5.29 -11.33
N ASP A 199 12.70 5.79 -10.37
CA ASP A 199 12.71 5.30 -8.99
C ASP A 199 12.34 3.80 -8.94
N VAL A 200 11.35 3.38 -9.72
CA VAL A 200 10.94 1.98 -9.85
C VAL A 200 12.05 1.12 -10.45
N LEU A 201 12.71 1.56 -11.54
CA LEU A 201 13.82 0.80 -12.14
C LEU A 201 14.99 0.64 -11.16
N GLU A 202 15.30 1.68 -10.39
CA GLU A 202 16.32 1.62 -9.35
C GLU A 202 15.93 0.64 -8.22
N GLN A 203 14.69 0.69 -7.78
CA GLN A 203 14.12 -0.19 -6.76
C GLN A 203 14.15 -1.66 -7.22
N ILE A 204 13.64 -1.95 -8.41
CA ILE A 204 13.64 -3.29 -9.02
C ILE A 204 15.07 -3.79 -9.23
N GLY A 205 15.97 -2.93 -9.69
CA GLY A 205 17.39 -3.25 -9.89
C GLY A 205 18.15 -3.60 -8.60
N ARG A 206 17.63 -3.22 -7.43
CA ARG A 206 18.19 -3.57 -6.11
C ARG A 206 17.50 -4.76 -5.46
N ALA A 207 16.27 -5.07 -5.84
CA ALA A 207 15.48 -6.12 -5.23
C ALA A 207 15.97 -7.51 -5.67
N SER A 208 16.21 -8.40 -4.69
CA SER A 208 16.49 -9.82 -4.92
C SER A 208 15.21 -10.66 -5.09
N CYS A 209 14.16 -10.09 -5.67
CA CYS A 209 12.91 -10.79 -5.93
C CYS A 209 13.11 -11.87 -7.00
N ARG A 210 12.54 -13.05 -6.74
CA ARG A 210 12.46 -14.16 -7.70
C ARG A 210 11.10 -14.17 -8.37
#